data_7aebb1b652163325eac4ccf392bf9611
#
_entry.id   7aebb1b652163325eac4ccf392bf9611
#
_cell.length_a   1.000
_cell.length_b   1.000
_cell.length_c   1.000
_cell.angle_alpha   90.00
_cell.angle_beta   90.00
_cell.angle_gamma   90.00
#
_symmetry.space_group_name_H-M   'P 1'
#
loop_
_entity.id
_entity.type
_entity.pdbx_description
1 polymer ?
#
loop_
_entity_poly.entity_id
_entity_poly.type
_entity_poly.pdbx_seq_one_letter_code
_entity_poly.pdbx_strand_id
1 'polypeptide(L)'
;LRATATATSMTLEPNIAIWTAEATNADWFDQGAANQTANKYIEASSYIEDNSLAGNDLTFSGNVSVSDLGSEYTVVAFVKALDPNAGYATVVNNTADISSTGDFTASATATELAAGLIIQYGFTVTGPLADPTDTTLGSVVIGEATAGVEDNNTIDVSIYPNPSSSNWNFRTGNTVI
;
A
#
# COMPACT_ATOMS: atom_id res chain seq x y z
N LEU A 1 5.36 -13.65 -3.50
CA LEU A 1 4.62 -12.93 -2.48
C LEU A 1 3.53 -13.82 -1.91
N ARG A 2 3.46 -13.95 -0.62
CA ARG A 2 2.27 -14.40 0.07
C ARG A 2 1.58 -13.16 0.64
N ALA A 3 0.36 -12.89 0.19
CA ALA A 3 -0.45 -11.80 0.72
C ALA A 3 -1.70 -12.40 1.35
N THR A 4 -1.94 -12.06 2.62
CA THR A 4 -3.11 -12.52 3.37
C THR A 4 -3.92 -11.30 3.81
N ALA A 5 -5.16 -11.22 3.35
CA ALA A 5 -6.06 -10.13 3.71
C ALA A 5 -7.05 -10.57 4.79
N THR A 6 -7.32 -9.67 5.73
CA THR A 6 -8.44 -9.73 6.68
C THR A 6 -9.44 -8.61 6.37
N ALA A 7 -10.44 -8.42 7.21
CA ALA A 7 -11.37 -7.30 7.05
C ALA A 7 -10.72 -5.91 7.25
N THR A 8 -9.59 -5.84 7.98
CA THR A 8 -8.98 -4.57 8.42
C THR A 8 -7.48 -4.48 8.20
N SER A 9 -6.85 -5.52 7.66
CA SER A 9 -5.41 -5.55 7.44
C SER A 9 -5.01 -6.45 6.29
N MET A 10 -3.81 -6.19 5.75
CA MET A 10 -3.12 -7.06 4.81
C MET A 10 -1.73 -7.38 5.36
N THR A 11 -1.38 -8.66 5.34
CA THR A 11 -0.03 -9.13 5.68
C THR A 11 0.70 -9.52 4.40
N LEU A 12 1.88 -8.97 4.20
CA LEU A 12 2.77 -9.28 3.08
C LEU A 12 3.96 -10.07 3.61
N GLU A 13 4.26 -11.18 2.96
CA GLU A 13 5.37 -12.07 3.30
C GLU A 13 6.18 -12.38 2.04
N PRO A 14 7.42 -12.85 2.15
CA PRO A 14 8.24 -13.24 1.02
C PRO A 14 7.59 -14.32 0.13
N ASN A 15 8.15 -14.53 -1.05
CA ASN A 15 7.69 -15.58 -1.95
C ASN A 15 8.32 -16.93 -1.55
N ILE A 16 7.53 -17.78 -0.92
CA ILE A 16 7.92 -19.14 -0.53
C ILE A 16 7.42 -20.21 -1.53
N ALA A 17 6.47 -19.87 -2.40
CA ALA A 17 5.82 -20.85 -3.27
C ALA A 17 6.77 -21.45 -4.30
N ILE A 18 7.66 -20.63 -4.88
CA ILE A 18 8.63 -21.09 -5.89
C ILE A 18 9.73 -21.94 -5.25
N TRP A 19 10.07 -21.71 -3.99
CA TRP A 19 11.09 -22.51 -3.30
C TRP A 19 10.85 -24.01 -3.43
N THR A 20 9.66 -24.45 -3.10
CA THR A 20 9.29 -25.88 -3.16
C THR A 20 9.16 -26.37 -4.61
N ALA A 21 8.62 -25.55 -5.51
CA ALA A 21 8.39 -25.94 -6.90
C ALA A 21 9.68 -26.07 -7.71
N GLU A 22 10.67 -25.21 -7.41
CA GLU A 22 11.90 -25.05 -8.21
C GLU A 22 13.17 -25.47 -7.44
N ALA A 23 13.04 -26.21 -6.35
CA ALA A 23 14.14 -26.54 -5.44
C ALA A 23 15.36 -27.21 -6.10
N THR A 24 15.18 -27.88 -7.24
CA THR A 24 16.26 -28.53 -8.00
C THR A 24 16.71 -27.74 -9.23
N ASN A 25 16.14 -26.57 -9.45
CA ASN A 25 16.47 -25.74 -10.61
C ASN A 25 17.65 -24.82 -10.29
N ALA A 26 18.79 -25.05 -10.94
CA ALA A 26 20.01 -24.28 -10.75
C ALA A 26 19.89 -22.80 -11.18
N ASP A 27 18.91 -22.45 -11.99
CA ASP A 27 18.64 -21.06 -12.33
C ASP A 27 18.08 -20.25 -11.14
N TRP A 28 17.42 -20.94 -10.22
CA TRP A 28 16.78 -20.33 -9.05
C TRP A 28 17.58 -20.47 -7.76
N PHE A 29 18.34 -21.58 -7.63
CA PHE A 29 19.03 -21.93 -6.39
C PHE A 29 20.47 -22.36 -6.64
N ASP A 30 21.36 -22.04 -5.70
CA ASP A 30 22.70 -22.60 -5.65
C ASP A 30 22.61 -24.05 -5.17
N GLN A 31 22.81 -24.97 -6.11
CA GLN A 31 22.76 -26.43 -5.84
C GLN A 31 23.99 -26.94 -5.10
N GLY A 32 25.05 -26.14 -4.96
CA GLY A 32 26.28 -26.51 -4.26
C GLY A 32 26.34 -26.13 -2.80
N ALA A 33 25.42 -25.33 -2.32
CA ALA A 33 25.40 -24.89 -0.93
C ALA A 33 24.80 -25.94 0.01
N ALA A 34 25.36 -26.04 1.21
CA ALA A 34 24.82 -26.93 2.27
C ALA A 34 23.41 -26.51 2.70
N ASN A 35 23.14 -25.20 2.64
CA ASN A 35 21.80 -24.61 2.72
C ASN A 35 21.52 -23.98 1.36
N GLN A 36 20.46 -24.38 0.70
CA GLN A 36 20.05 -23.79 -0.56
C GLN A 36 19.86 -22.29 -0.40
N THR A 37 20.51 -21.49 -1.27
CA THR A 37 20.35 -20.04 -1.34
C THR A 37 19.75 -19.65 -2.68
N ALA A 38 18.87 -18.68 -2.67
CA ALA A 38 18.28 -18.18 -3.92
C ALA A 38 19.31 -17.40 -4.74
N ASN A 39 19.40 -17.70 -6.05
CA ASN A 39 20.26 -17.03 -7.01
C ASN A 39 19.63 -15.77 -7.62
N LYS A 40 18.33 -15.60 -7.44
CA LYS A 40 17.55 -14.53 -8.10
C LYS A 40 16.66 -13.81 -7.09
N TYR A 41 16.50 -12.52 -7.37
CA TYR A 41 15.47 -11.70 -6.75
C TYR A 41 14.20 -11.81 -7.57
N ILE A 42 13.07 -11.85 -6.88
CA ILE A 42 11.75 -11.84 -7.48
C ILE A 42 11.04 -10.57 -7.05
N GLU A 43 10.44 -9.91 -8.04
CA GLU A 43 9.43 -8.90 -7.81
C GLU A 43 8.04 -9.57 -7.89
N ALA A 44 7.27 -9.46 -6.84
CA ALA A 44 5.92 -9.99 -6.79
C ALA A 44 4.95 -8.96 -6.21
N SER A 45 3.83 -8.78 -6.91
CA SER A 45 2.84 -7.76 -6.56
C SER A 45 1.49 -8.38 -6.18
N SER A 46 0.81 -7.71 -5.24
CA SER A 46 -0.61 -7.89 -4.95
C SER A 46 -1.30 -6.55 -5.20
N TYR A 47 -2.27 -6.52 -6.12
CA TYR A 47 -2.85 -5.25 -6.56
C TYR A 47 -4.33 -5.38 -6.92
N ILE A 48 -4.98 -4.23 -6.96
CA ILE A 48 -6.30 -4.04 -7.54
C ILE A 48 -6.11 -3.35 -8.90
N GLU A 49 -6.83 -3.82 -9.91
CA GLU A 49 -6.95 -3.16 -11.20
C GLU A 49 -8.35 -2.55 -11.30
N ASP A 50 -8.41 -1.23 -11.50
CA ASP A 50 -9.66 -0.51 -11.63
C ASP A 50 -9.54 0.61 -12.67
N ASN A 51 -10.03 0.33 -13.88
CA ASN A 51 -9.97 1.23 -15.01
C ASN A 51 -10.96 2.41 -14.91
N SER A 52 -11.89 2.38 -13.95
CA SER A 52 -12.77 3.53 -13.68
C SER A 52 -12.04 4.71 -13.06
N LEU A 53 -10.84 4.47 -12.53
CA LEU A 53 -9.96 5.50 -11.96
C LEU A 53 -9.20 6.30 -13.03
N ALA A 54 -9.19 5.85 -14.29
CA ALA A 54 -8.55 6.58 -15.37
C ALA A 54 -9.17 7.97 -15.56
N GLY A 55 -8.32 9.00 -15.64
CA GLY A 55 -8.71 10.40 -15.71
C GLY A 55 -9.07 11.04 -14.36
N ASN A 56 -8.84 10.37 -13.24
CA ASN A 56 -9.08 10.90 -11.90
C ASN A 56 -7.78 10.90 -11.07
N ASP A 57 -7.68 11.81 -10.10
CA ASP A 57 -6.64 11.75 -9.10
C ASP A 57 -6.84 10.51 -8.23
N LEU A 58 -5.76 9.79 -7.94
CA LEU A 58 -5.76 8.63 -7.06
C LEU A 58 -4.76 8.83 -5.92
N THR A 59 -5.23 8.64 -4.69
CA THR A 59 -4.38 8.56 -3.50
C THR A 59 -4.59 7.21 -2.84
N PHE A 60 -3.54 6.43 -2.76
CA PHE A 60 -3.49 5.14 -2.09
C PHE A 60 -2.66 5.28 -0.81
N SER A 61 -3.28 5.17 0.34
CA SER A 61 -2.65 5.38 1.65
C SER A 61 -3.04 4.29 2.63
N GLY A 62 -2.22 4.13 3.65
CA GLY A 62 -2.43 3.17 4.73
C GLY A 62 -1.42 3.39 5.85
N ASN A 63 -1.48 2.53 6.87
CA ASN A 63 -0.55 2.53 7.98
C ASN A 63 0.17 1.18 8.08
N VAL A 64 1.49 1.19 8.16
CA VAL A 64 2.32 0.01 8.42
C VAL A 64 2.45 -0.15 9.92
N SER A 65 1.83 -1.18 10.47
CA SER A 65 1.85 -1.49 11.91
C SER A 65 3.00 -2.43 12.30
N VAL A 66 3.46 -3.27 11.37
CA VAL A 66 4.60 -4.17 11.53
C VAL A 66 5.45 -4.10 10.26
N SER A 67 6.76 -4.02 10.40
CA SER A 67 7.72 -4.12 9.31
C SER A 67 9.00 -4.77 9.84
N ASP A 68 9.07 -6.08 9.73
CA ASP A 68 10.17 -6.90 10.25
C ASP A 68 10.74 -7.88 9.22
N LEU A 69 10.45 -7.65 7.92
CA LEU A 69 11.14 -8.35 6.84
C LEU A 69 12.64 -8.10 6.88
N GLY A 70 13.44 -9.12 6.53
CA GLY A 70 14.88 -8.99 6.39
C GLY A 70 15.30 -7.85 5.44
N SER A 71 16.47 -7.27 5.66
CA SER A 71 16.97 -6.11 4.90
C SER A 71 17.23 -6.40 3.41
N GLU A 72 17.20 -7.65 3.01
CA GLU A 72 17.28 -8.13 1.62
C GLU A 72 15.96 -7.93 0.84
N TYR A 73 14.87 -7.61 1.55
CA TYR A 73 13.56 -7.34 0.94
C TYR A 73 13.29 -5.85 0.87
N THR A 74 12.74 -5.43 -0.25
CA THR A 74 12.17 -4.09 -0.43
C THR A 74 10.66 -4.22 -0.59
N VAL A 75 9.91 -3.40 0.13
CA VAL A 75 8.45 -3.39 0.05
C VAL A 75 7.97 -1.98 -0.26
N VAL A 76 7.14 -1.87 -1.29
CA VAL A 76 6.56 -0.58 -1.71
C VAL A 76 5.07 -0.69 -1.90
N ALA A 77 4.36 0.38 -1.56
CA ALA A 77 3.03 0.64 -2.08
C ALA A 77 3.16 1.37 -3.42
N PHE A 78 2.27 1.13 -4.36
CA PHE A 78 2.35 1.76 -5.68
C PHE A 78 1.00 2.18 -6.25
N VAL A 79 1.04 3.19 -7.12
CA VAL A 79 0.02 3.53 -8.12
C VAL A 79 0.70 3.44 -9.48
N LYS A 80 0.18 2.61 -10.37
CA LYS A 80 0.76 2.28 -11.67
C LYS A 80 -0.27 2.47 -12.77
N ALA A 81 0.17 2.97 -13.92
CA ALA A 81 -0.61 3.00 -15.13
C ALA A 81 0.12 2.30 -16.28
N LEU A 82 -0.62 1.48 -17.02
CA LEU A 82 -0.12 0.73 -18.18
C LEU A 82 -0.82 1.20 -19.45
N ASP A 83 -0.06 1.35 -20.54
CA ASP A 83 -0.64 1.67 -21.86
C ASP A 83 -0.93 0.40 -22.64
N PRO A 84 -2.22 0.03 -22.83
CA PRO A 84 -2.59 -1.15 -23.59
C PRO A 84 -2.23 -1.04 -25.07
N ASN A 85 -2.08 0.17 -25.62
CA ASN A 85 -1.70 0.39 -27.01
C ASN A 85 -0.19 0.29 -27.23
N ALA A 86 0.60 0.34 -26.15
CA ALA A 86 2.04 0.20 -26.16
C ALA A 86 2.50 -1.16 -25.58
N GLY A 87 1.70 -2.21 -25.75
CA GLY A 87 2.03 -3.55 -25.25
C GLY A 87 2.05 -3.64 -23.72
N TYR A 88 1.18 -2.89 -23.06
CA TYR A 88 1.10 -2.80 -21.59
C TYR A 88 2.38 -2.21 -20.94
N ALA A 89 3.07 -1.36 -21.65
CA ALA A 89 4.21 -0.64 -21.09
C ALA A 89 3.77 0.19 -19.89
N THR A 90 4.55 0.15 -18.81
CA THR A 90 4.33 0.99 -17.65
C THR A 90 4.66 2.44 -18.00
N VAL A 91 3.69 3.34 -17.90
CA VAL A 91 3.84 4.77 -18.18
C VAL A 91 3.84 5.62 -16.91
N VAL A 92 3.27 5.10 -15.81
CA VAL A 92 3.33 5.68 -14.47
C VAL A 92 3.67 4.59 -13.48
N ASN A 93 4.55 4.88 -12.53
CA ASN A 93 4.85 4.01 -11.39
C ASN A 93 5.28 4.86 -10.19
N ASN A 94 4.30 5.42 -9.49
CA ASN A 94 4.51 6.22 -8.31
C ASN A 94 4.48 5.31 -7.08
N THR A 95 5.55 5.33 -6.29
CA THR A 95 5.74 4.41 -5.16
C THR A 95 5.95 5.14 -3.85
N ALA A 96 5.57 4.49 -2.76
CA ALA A 96 5.93 4.84 -1.40
C ALA A 96 6.63 3.65 -0.74
N ASP A 97 7.78 3.89 -0.11
CA ASP A 97 8.48 2.87 0.67
C ASP A 97 7.67 2.54 1.93
N ILE A 98 7.44 1.25 2.16
CA ILE A 98 6.74 0.73 3.33
C ILE A 98 7.59 -0.29 4.11
N SER A 99 8.91 -0.18 4.00
CA SER A 99 9.88 -1.00 4.73
C SER A 99 10.06 -0.57 6.19
N SER A 100 9.28 0.39 6.67
CA SER A 100 9.24 0.84 8.07
C SER A 100 7.81 1.10 8.53
N THR A 101 7.60 1.07 9.84
CA THR A 101 6.28 1.38 10.43
C THR A 101 5.91 2.85 10.27
N GLY A 102 4.64 3.14 10.11
CA GLY A 102 4.09 4.48 9.95
C GLY A 102 3.14 4.61 8.76
N ASP A 103 2.65 5.80 8.54
CA ASP A 103 1.74 6.09 7.44
C ASP A 103 2.50 6.19 6.11
N PHE A 104 1.87 5.75 5.04
CA PHE A 104 2.37 5.90 3.69
C PHE A 104 1.30 6.50 2.77
N THR A 105 1.76 7.12 1.70
CA THR A 105 0.91 7.61 0.62
C THR A 105 1.63 7.45 -0.71
N ALA A 106 1.01 6.74 -1.65
CA ALA A 106 1.36 6.70 -3.06
C ALA A 106 0.23 7.37 -3.85
N SER A 107 0.52 8.34 -4.69
CA SER A 107 -0.52 9.08 -5.41
C SER A 107 -0.12 9.34 -6.86
N ALA A 108 -1.12 9.51 -7.72
CA ALA A 108 -0.97 9.96 -9.09
C ALA A 108 -2.11 10.91 -9.45
N THR A 109 -1.80 11.86 -10.31
CA THR A 109 -2.77 12.88 -10.78
C THR A 109 -3.63 12.35 -11.92
N ALA A 110 -4.78 12.99 -12.14
CA ALA A 110 -5.65 12.71 -13.29
C ALA A 110 -4.93 12.78 -14.65
N THR A 111 -3.93 13.65 -14.74
CA THR A 111 -3.12 13.78 -15.97
C THR A 111 -2.19 12.55 -16.17
N GLU A 112 -1.60 12.06 -15.10
CA GLU A 112 -0.76 10.85 -15.13
C GLU A 112 -1.61 9.60 -15.40
N LEU A 113 -2.80 9.52 -14.81
CA LEU A 113 -3.75 8.42 -15.00
C LEU A 113 -4.70 8.69 -16.18
N ALA A 114 -4.18 9.15 -17.31
CA ALA A 114 -4.97 9.56 -18.47
C ALA A 114 -6.00 8.50 -18.90
N ALA A 115 -7.10 8.96 -19.52
CA ALA A 115 -8.14 8.07 -20.03
C ALA A 115 -7.58 7.05 -21.04
N GLY A 116 -8.01 5.81 -20.93
CA GLY A 116 -7.58 4.70 -21.78
C GLY A 116 -6.38 3.91 -21.22
N LEU A 117 -5.78 4.33 -20.13
CA LEU A 117 -4.78 3.56 -19.39
C LEU A 117 -5.45 2.54 -18.47
N ILE A 118 -4.71 1.47 -18.18
CA ILE A 118 -5.07 0.48 -17.16
C ILE A 118 -4.44 0.90 -15.85
N ILE A 119 -5.28 1.09 -14.82
CA ILE A 119 -4.84 1.61 -13.52
C ILE A 119 -4.76 0.47 -12.53
N GLN A 120 -3.60 0.36 -11.87
CA GLN A 120 -3.32 -0.62 -10.83
C GLN A 120 -2.79 0.10 -9.59
N TYR A 121 -3.20 -0.34 -8.40
CA TYR A 121 -2.63 0.10 -7.14
C TYR A 121 -2.55 -1.06 -6.16
N GLY A 122 -1.52 -1.06 -5.34
CA GLY A 122 -1.26 -2.19 -4.44
C GLY A 122 0.14 -2.18 -3.88
N PHE A 123 0.67 -3.37 -3.66
CA PHE A 123 1.94 -3.58 -3.00
C PHE A 123 2.85 -4.49 -3.81
N THR A 124 4.16 -4.21 -3.75
CA THR A 124 5.20 -5.05 -4.34
C THR A 124 6.22 -5.41 -3.27
N VAL A 125 6.57 -6.68 -3.20
CA VAL A 125 7.71 -7.19 -2.44
C VAL A 125 8.77 -7.66 -3.43
N THR A 126 9.97 -7.14 -3.30
CA THR A 126 11.13 -7.53 -4.10
C THR A 126 12.21 -8.09 -3.18
N GLY A 127 12.71 -9.26 -3.46
CA GLY A 127 13.76 -9.90 -2.67
C GLY A 127 14.06 -11.33 -3.12
N PRO A 128 14.93 -12.03 -2.42
CA PRO A 128 15.21 -13.44 -2.71
C PRO A 128 14.00 -14.33 -2.47
N LEU A 129 14.00 -15.49 -3.08
CA LEU A 129 13.07 -16.56 -2.70
C LEU A 129 13.33 -16.98 -1.26
N ALA A 130 12.26 -17.19 -0.52
CA ALA A 130 12.32 -17.55 0.88
C ALA A 130 12.10 -19.04 1.13
N ASP A 131 12.89 -19.62 2.03
CA ASP A 131 12.69 -20.99 2.52
C ASP A 131 11.41 -21.05 3.36
N PRO A 132 10.43 -21.88 3.01
CA PRO A 132 9.19 -22.02 3.77
C PRO A 132 9.39 -22.56 5.19
N THR A 133 10.55 -23.12 5.50
CA THR A 133 10.91 -23.62 6.85
C THR A 133 11.57 -22.54 7.72
N ASP A 134 11.97 -21.42 7.13
CA ASP A 134 12.53 -20.30 7.88
C ASP A 134 11.40 -19.50 8.56
N THR A 135 11.41 -19.55 9.88
CA THR A 135 10.42 -18.83 10.72
C THR A 135 10.84 -17.42 11.07
N THR A 136 12.00 -16.96 10.57
CA THR A 136 12.57 -15.63 10.88
C THR A 136 12.38 -14.61 9.74
N LEU A 137 11.68 -14.99 8.68
CA LEU A 137 11.52 -14.17 7.48
C LEU A 137 10.84 -12.82 7.73
N GLY A 138 10.00 -12.73 8.76
CA GLY A 138 9.24 -11.54 9.06
C GLY A 138 8.10 -11.25 8.09
N SER A 139 7.49 -10.08 8.24
CA SER A 139 6.35 -9.65 7.44
C SER A 139 6.18 -8.12 7.46
N VAL A 140 5.35 -7.62 6.54
CA VAL A 140 4.81 -6.25 6.63
C VAL A 140 3.31 -6.36 6.83
N VAL A 141 2.80 -5.75 7.92
CA VAL A 141 1.36 -5.69 8.22
C VAL A 141 0.87 -4.28 8.00
N ILE A 142 -0.11 -4.17 7.11
CA ILE A 142 -0.69 -2.91 6.67
C ILE A 142 -2.15 -2.88 7.11
N GLY A 143 -2.56 -1.81 7.77
CA GLY A 143 -3.93 -1.48 8.12
C GLY A 143 -4.43 -0.26 7.37
N GLU A 144 -5.65 0.16 7.71
CA GLU A 144 -6.18 1.43 7.24
C GLU A 144 -5.27 2.58 7.70
N ALA A 145 -5.21 3.64 6.89
CA ALA A 145 -4.57 4.87 7.33
C ALA A 145 -5.22 5.31 8.64
N THR A 146 -4.42 5.56 9.66
CA THR A 146 -4.93 6.23 10.84
C THR A 146 -5.43 7.60 10.38
N ALA A 147 -6.75 7.77 10.34
CA ALA A 147 -7.31 9.09 10.23
C ALA A 147 -6.80 9.87 11.44
N GLY A 148 -5.74 10.64 11.24
CA GLY A 148 -5.42 11.72 12.13
C GLY A 148 -6.63 12.63 12.06
N VAL A 149 -7.49 12.56 13.06
CA VAL A 149 -8.38 13.66 13.37
C VAL A 149 -7.39 14.76 13.75
N GLU A 150 -6.99 15.57 12.78
CA GLU A 150 -6.54 16.90 13.12
C GLU A 150 -7.74 17.52 13.83
N ASP A 151 -7.61 17.63 15.13
CA ASP A 151 -8.58 18.26 16.03
C ASP A 151 -8.55 19.78 15.75
N ASN A 152 -8.90 20.12 14.51
CA ASN A 152 -8.90 21.47 13.97
C ASN A 152 -10.29 22.07 13.93
N ASN A 153 -11.20 21.60 14.80
CA ASN A 153 -12.43 22.32 15.03
C ASN A 153 -12.93 22.12 16.47
N THR A 154 -12.30 22.77 17.41
CA THR A 154 -13.08 23.30 18.54
C THR A 154 -14.07 24.30 17.95
N ILE A 155 -15.27 23.84 17.64
CA ILE A 155 -16.38 24.76 17.37
C ILE A 155 -16.67 25.40 18.73
N ASP A 156 -16.21 26.62 18.91
CA ASP A 156 -16.55 27.43 20.07
C ASP A 156 -18.01 27.85 19.93
N VAL A 157 -18.91 27.00 20.44
CA VAL A 157 -20.35 27.27 20.44
C VAL A 157 -20.67 28.03 21.71
N SER A 158 -20.81 29.34 21.61
CA SER A 158 -21.37 30.15 22.69
C SER A 158 -22.88 30.13 22.62
N ILE A 159 -23.54 29.50 23.59
CA ILE A 159 -24.99 29.50 23.74
C ILE A 159 -25.36 30.65 24.67
N TYR A 160 -26.05 31.65 24.13
CA TYR A 160 -26.59 32.74 24.93
C TYR A 160 -28.07 32.51 25.17
N PRO A 161 -28.52 32.55 26.42
CA PRO A 161 -29.96 32.61 26.69
C PRO A 161 -30.50 33.95 26.12
N ASN A 162 -31.37 33.82 25.14
CA ASN A 162 -32.11 34.99 24.65
C ASN A 162 -33.27 35.27 25.64
N PRO A 163 -33.46 36.50 26.10
CA PRO A 163 -34.59 36.82 26.98
C PRO A 163 -35.94 36.67 26.30
N SER A 164 -36.03 36.42 24.99
CA SER A 164 -37.31 36.06 24.34
C SER A 164 -37.62 34.55 24.58
N SER A 165 -38.81 34.25 25.01
CA SER A 165 -39.25 32.91 25.41
C SER A 165 -39.41 31.89 24.27
N SER A 166 -38.90 32.13 23.06
CA SER A 166 -39.17 31.26 21.91
C SER A 166 -38.02 31.05 20.91
N ASN A 167 -36.86 31.71 21.01
CA ASN A 167 -35.79 31.58 20.02
C ASN A 167 -34.40 31.44 20.69
N TRP A 168 -33.65 30.45 20.26
CA TRP A 168 -32.23 30.24 20.62
C TRP A 168 -31.36 30.74 19.47
N ASN A 169 -30.39 31.60 19.77
CA ASN A 169 -29.39 32.01 18.80
C ASN A 169 -28.08 31.28 19.02
N PHE A 170 -27.59 30.65 17.96
CA PHE A 170 -26.27 30.01 17.93
C PHE A 170 -25.33 30.93 17.16
N ARG A 171 -24.17 31.25 17.73
CA ARG A 171 -23.04 31.83 16.99
C ARG A 171 -21.91 30.80 16.94
N THR A 172 -21.46 30.45 15.76
CA THR A 172 -20.22 29.73 15.51
C THR A 172 -19.13 30.73 15.15
N GLY A 173 -17.97 30.62 15.75
CA GLY A 173 -16.85 31.54 15.53
C GLY A 173 -16.19 31.42 14.15
N ASN A 174 -16.55 30.42 13.35
CA ASN A 174 -16.10 30.27 11.97
C ASN A 174 -17.29 30.17 11.02
N THR A 175 -17.25 30.99 9.98
CA THR A 175 -18.18 30.90 8.85
C THR A 175 -17.88 29.58 8.12
N VAL A 176 -18.78 28.62 8.23
CA VAL A 176 -18.79 27.47 7.33
C VAL A 176 -19.47 27.95 6.05
N ILE A 177 -18.72 27.89 4.94
CA ILE A 177 -19.24 28.10 3.59
C ILE A 177 -19.90 26.82 3.11
#